data_d749355a79c290651b78a152ebf8c035
#
_entry.id   d749355a79c290651b78a152ebf8c035
#
_cell.length_a   1.000
_cell.length_b   1.000
_cell.length_c   1.000
_cell.angle_alpha   90.00
_cell.angle_beta   90.00
_cell.angle_gamma   90.00
#
_symmetry.space_group_name_H-M   'P 1'
#
loop_
_entity.id
_entity.type
_entity.pdbx_description
1 polymer ?
#
loop_
_entity_poly.entity_id
_entity_poly.type
_entity_poly.pdbx_seq_one_letter_code
_entity_poly.pdbx_strand_id
1 'polypeptide(L)'
;MNTATEIAEWLEANCNEANKAGMARYGIDAENAVGVRLPDLRAAAKPLRGNTPLARELWATGIHEARIMASMIASPKDFTEQDMRGWVADFRSWDLCDQCCNNFFYRLPFAYKYIYEYAEHEGEFDRRTGFSILA
;
A
#
# COMPACT_ATOMS: atom_id res chain seq x y z
N MET A 1 6.24 2.90 18.39
CA MET A 1 4.84 2.69 17.98
C MET A 1 4.66 1.33 17.36
N ASN A 2 3.72 0.57 17.88
CA ASN A 2 3.53 -0.84 17.53
C ASN A 2 2.09 -1.18 17.13
N THR A 3 1.16 -0.23 17.26
CA THR A 3 -0.25 -0.46 16.94
C THR A 3 -0.70 0.41 15.79
N ALA A 4 -1.76 -0.02 15.11
CA ALA A 4 -2.33 0.76 14.02
C ALA A 4 -2.83 2.13 14.51
N THR A 5 -3.39 2.18 15.72
CA THR A 5 -3.85 3.45 16.31
C THR A 5 -2.69 4.42 16.53
N GLU A 6 -1.59 3.95 17.10
CA GLU A 6 -0.39 4.78 17.30
C GLU A 6 0.18 5.30 15.98
N ILE A 7 0.22 4.44 14.97
CA ILE A 7 0.73 4.81 13.66
C ILE A 7 -0.19 5.84 12.99
N ALA A 8 -1.52 5.65 13.09
CA ALA A 8 -2.47 6.60 12.56
C ALA A 8 -2.34 7.98 13.24
N GLU A 9 -2.16 7.99 14.55
CA GLU A 9 -1.92 9.23 15.31
C GLU A 9 -0.61 9.91 14.88
N TRP A 10 0.44 9.13 14.67
CA TRP A 10 1.71 9.65 14.20
C TRP A 10 1.58 10.26 12.80
N LEU A 11 0.87 9.59 11.90
CA LEU A 11 0.61 10.10 10.55
C LEU A 11 -0.13 11.45 10.62
N GLU A 12 -1.18 11.53 11.40
CA GLU A 12 -1.96 12.77 11.55
C GLU A 12 -1.12 13.89 12.16
N ALA A 13 -0.29 13.58 13.14
CA ALA A 13 0.60 14.56 13.77
C ALA A 13 1.65 15.11 12.82
N ASN A 14 1.99 14.38 11.78
CA ASN A 14 2.98 14.76 10.77
C ASN A 14 2.35 15.13 9.42
N CYS A 15 1.06 15.43 9.39
CA CYS A 15 0.38 15.81 8.16
C CYS A 15 0.99 17.08 7.55
N ASN A 16 0.97 17.13 6.21
CA ASN A 16 1.54 18.26 5.46
C ASN A 16 0.62 18.60 4.29
N GLU A 17 -0.09 19.71 4.41
CA GLU A 17 -1.06 20.14 3.41
C GLU A 17 -0.41 20.48 2.06
N ALA A 18 0.80 21.02 2.07
CA ALA A 18 1.53 21.33 0.83
C ALA A 18 1.87 20.05 0.07
N ASN A 19 2.29 19.00 0.78
CA ASN A 19 2.57 17.70 0.18
C ASN A 19 1.29 17.06 -0.37
N LYS A 20 0.18 17.17 0.34
CA LYS A 20 -1.13 16.68 -0.15
C LYS A 20 -1.54 17.37 -1.45
N ALA A 21 -1.37 18.69 -1.51
CA ALA A 21 -1.68 19.44 -2.72
C ALA A 21 -0.80 19.00 -3.91
N GLY A 22 0.47 18.71 -3.65
CA GLY A 22 1.38 18.17 -4.65
C GLY A 22 0.93 16.79 -5.15
N MET A 23 0.50 15.93 -4.23
CA MET A 23 -0.03 14.60 -4.56
C MET A 23 -1.24 14.70 -5.50
N ALA A 24 -2.18 15.61 -5.19
CA ALA A 24 -3.37 15.80 -6.00
C ALA A 24 -3.04 16.17 -7.46
N ARG A 25 -1.99 16.97 -7.67
CA ARG A 25 -1.55 17.37 -9.02
C ARG A 25 -1.09 16.18 -9.86
N TYR A 26 -0.62 15.11 -9.23
CA TYR A 26 -0.13 13.92 -9.92
C TYR A 26 -1.14 12.78 -9.94
N GLY A 27 -2.41 13.05 -9.63
CA GLY A 27 -3.47 12.06 -9.66
C GLY A 27 -3.42 11.05 -8.51
N ILE A 28 -2.76 11.41 -7.41
CA ILE A 28 -2.71 10.60 -6.20
C ILE A 28 -3.93 10.91 -5.32
N ASP A 29 -4.46 9.90 -4.62
CA ASP A 29 -5.62 10.02 -3.74
C ASP A 29 -5.31 10.91 -2.53
N ALA A 30 -5.37 12.23 -2.73
CA ALA A 30 -5.06 13.21 -1.68
C ALA A 30 -6.17 13.31 -0.62
N GLU A 31 -7.39 12.90 -0.93
CA GLU A 31 -8.52 12.97 0.00
C GLU A 31 -8.27 12.10 1.24
N ASN A 32 -7.67 10.92 1.04
CA ASN A 32 -7.38 9.96 2.10
C ASN A 32 -5.92 10.00 2.54
N ALA A 33 -5.17 11.02 2.15
CA ALA A 33 -3.76 11.15 2.46
C ALA A 33 -3.53 12.21 3.53
N VAL A 34 -2.39 12.07 4.23
CA VAL A 34 -1.94 13.05 5.24
C VAL A 34 -0.72 13.84 4.77
N GLY A 35 -0.07 13.42 3.70
CA GLY A 35 1.07 14.13 3.11
C GLY A 35 2.41 13.82 3.75
N VAL A 36 2.55 12.69 4.42
CA VAL A 36 3.83 12.23 4.95
C VAL A 36 4.64 11.63 3.81
N ARG A 37 5.92 11.97 3.74
CA ARG A 37 6.79 11.60 2.63
C ARG A 37 7.22 10.13 2.71
N LEU A 38 7.43 9.53 1.54
CA LEU A 38 7.82 8.12 1.42
C LEU A 38 9.06 7.74 2.24
N PRO A 39 10.16 8.52 2.27
CA PRO A 39 11.32 8.18 3.10
C PRO A 39 10.97 8.06 4.60
N ASP A 40 10.08 8.91 5.10
CA ASP A 40 9.66 8.88 6.49
C ASP A 40 8.79 7.65 6.78
N LEU A 41 7.93 7.28 5.85
CA LEU A 41 7.12 6.05 5.95
C LEU A 41 8.03 4.82 5.98
N ARG A 42 9.03 4.80 5.12
CA ARG A 42 9.97 3.69 5.03
C ARG A 42 10.77 3.52 6.31
N ALA A 43 11.25 4.62 6.89
CA ALA A 43 11.97 4.59 8.16
C ALA A 43 11.09 4.09 9.30
N ALA A 44 9.84 4.55 9.37
CA ALA A 44 8.88 4.13 10.40
C ALA A 44 8.48 2.66 10.27
N ALA A 45 8.38 2.16 9.05
CA ALA A 45 7.96 0.77 8.80
C ALA A 45 9.08 -0.24 9.06
N LYS A 46 10.33 0.16 8.94
CA LYS A 46 11.48 -0.75 9.03
C LYS A 46 11.48 -1.65 10.27
N PRO A 47 11.31 -1.12 11.50
CA PRO A 47 11.31 -1.97 12.70
C PRO A 47 10.07 -2.86 12.84
N LEU A 48 9.05 -2.64 12.02
CA LEU A 48 7.76 -3.35 12.09
C LEU A 48 7.63 -4.45 11.05
N ARG A 49 8.63 -4.64 10.20
CA ARG A 49 8.60 -5.63 9.13
C ARG A 49 8.29 -7.02 9.63
N GLY A 50 7.43 -7.72 8.91
CA GLY A 50 7.01 -9.08 9.23
C GLY A 50 5.75 -9.16 10.06
N ASN A 51 5.24 -8.02 10.55
CA ASN A 51 4.02 -7.98 11.35
C ASN A 51 2.78 -7.87 10.45
N THR A 52 2.40 -8.98 9.82
CA THR A 52 1.27 -9.01 8.89
C THR A 52 -0.07 -8.63 9.54
N PRO A 53 -0.39 -9.06 10.78
CA PRO A 53 -1.62 -8.59 11.43
C PRO A 53 -1.67 -7.06 11.53
N LEU A 54 -0.57 -6.42 11.88
CA LEU A 54 -0.49 -4.94 11.92
C LEU A 54 -0.71 -4.36 10.52
N ALA A 55 -0.13 -4.95 9.49
CA ALA A 55 -0.32 -4.50 8.11
C ALA A 55 -1.80 -4.53 7.71
N ARG A 56 -2.52 -5.59 8.08
CA ARG A 56 -3.96 -5.68 7.80
C ARG A 56 -4.75 -4.59 8.53
N GLU A 57 -4.41 -4.32 9.78
CA GLU A 57 -5.06 -3.26 10.55
C GLU A 57 -4.79 -1.88 9.96
N LEU A 58 -3.57 -1.62 9.54
CA LEU A 58 -3.19 -0.37 8.87
C LEU A 58 -3.96 -0.19 7.57
N TRP A 59 -4.09 -1.25 6.79
CA TRP A 59 -4.86 -1.20 5.55
C TRP A 59 -6.31 -0.82 5.81
N ALA A 60 -6.90 -1.36 6.86
CA ALA A 60 -8.29 -1.12 7.22
C ALA A 60 -8.56 0.32 7.66
N THR A 61 -7.55 1.10 8.03
CA THR A 61 -7.73 2.52 8.40
C THR A 61 -8.20 3.38 7.23
N GLY A 62 -7.92 2.97 6.00
CA GLY A 62 -8.22 3.76 4.81
C GLY A 62 -7.26 4.92 4.55
N ILE A 63 -6.32 5.18 5.45
CA ILE A 63 -5.32 6.24 5.28
C ILE A 63 -4.33 5.81 4.20
N HIS A 64 -4.15 6.66 3.19
CA HIS A 64 -3.28 6.35 2.05
C HIS A 64 -1.87 5.92 2.47
N GLU A 65 -1.22 6.71 3.31
CA GLU A 65 0.14 6.41 3.77
C GLU A 65 0.20 5.18 4.68
N ALA A 66 -0.86 4.91 5.46
CA ALA A 66 -0.93 3.69 6.27
C ALA A 66 -0.97 2.45 5.37
N ARG A 67 -1.65 2.52 4.24
CA ARG A 67 -1.68 1.44 3.25
C ARG A 67 -0.33 1.24 2.57
N ILE A 68 0.39 2.33 2.28
CA ILE A 68 1.76 2.23 1.77
C ILE A 68 2.65 1.53 2.80
N MET A 69 2.56 1.92 4.08
CA MET A 69 3.32 1.27 5.14
C MET A 69 2.97 -0.21 5.26
N ALA A 70 1.69 -0.56 5.12
CA ALA A 70 1.25 -1.96 5.15
C ALA A 70 1.98 -2.80 4.09
N SER A 71 2.20 -2.25 2.90
CA SER A 71 2.94 -2.93 1.83
C SER A 71 4.41 -3.17 2.17
N MET A 72 4.96 -2.38 3.09
CA MET A 72 6.34 -2.51 3.56
C MET A 72 6.46 -3.45 4.75
N ILE A 73 5.39 -3.61 5.53
CA ILE A 73 5.36 -4.35 6.80
C ILE A 73 4.95 -5.80 6.62
N ALA A 74 3.99 -6.09 5.73
CA ALA A 74 3.46 -7.43 5.55
C ALA A 74 4.52 -8.45 5.14
N SER A 75 4.37 -9.69 5.62
CA SER A 75 5.26 -10.79 5.26
C SER A 75 4.60 -11.68 4.20
N PRO A 76 5.34 -12.07 3.14
CA PRO A 76 4.80 -12.98 2.13
C PRO A 76 4.34 -14.32 2.69
N LYS A 77 4.91 -14.76 3.82
CA LYS A 77 4.57 -16.05 4.46
C LYS A 77 3.16 -16.09 5.02
N ASP A 78 2.66 -14.94 5.47
CA ASP A 78 1.42 -14.85 6.23
C ASP A 78 0.29 -14.20 5.43
N PHE A 79 0.53 -13.89 4.17
CA PHE A 79 -0.41 -13.16 3.31
C PHE A 79 -1.10 -14.15 2.36
N THR A 80 -2.43 -14.09 2.30
CA THR A 80 -3.23 -15.01 1.48
C THR A 80 -3.60 -14.40 0.13
N GLU A 81 -4.07 -15.25 -0.79
CA GLU A 81 -4.61 -14.77 -2.07
C GLU A 81 -5.81 -13.85 -1.85
N GLN A 82 -6.64 -14.17 -0.84
CA GLN A 82 -7.79 -13.34 -0.50
C GLN A 82 -7.36 -11.96 0.00
N ASP A 83 -6.29 -11.89 0.79
CA ASP A 83 -5.73 -10.62 1.23
C ASP A 83 -5.30 -9.77 0.02
N MET A 84 -4.60 -10.37 -0.94
CA MET A 84 -4.16 -9.69 -2.14
C MET A 84 -5.34 -9.14 -2.95
N ARG A 85 -6.36 -9.96 -3.17
CA ARG A 85 -7.56 -9.53 -3.91
C ARG A 85 -8.25 -8.37 -3.21
N GLY A 86 -8.34 -8.40 -1.89
CA GLY A 86 -8.93 -7.32 -1.10
C GLY A 86 -8.15 -6.02 -1.23
N TRP A 87 -6.83 -6.10 -1.17
CA TRP A 87 -5.98 -4.90 -1.31
C TRP A 87 -6.08 -4.31 -2.71
N VAL A 88 -6.02 -5.13 -3.75
CA VAL A 88 -6.15 -4.66 -5.13
C VAL A 88 -7.52 -3.98 -5.35
N ALA A 89 -8.58 -4.54 -4.79
CA ALA A 89 -9.92 -3.96 -4.91
C ALA A 89 -10.04 -2.57 -4.26
N ASP A 90 -9.15 -2.26 -3.31
CA ASP A 90 -9.16 -0.97 -2.58
C ASP A 90 -8.28 0.10 -3.25
N PHE A 91 -7.54 -0.22 -4.30
CA PHE A 91 -6.66 0.75 -4.96
C PHE A 91 -7.47 1.90 -5.56
N ARG A 92 -7.04 3.13 -5.28
CA ARG A 92 -7.64 4.37 -5.79
C ARG A 92 -6.65 5.25 -6.54
N SER A 93 -5.36 4.93 -6.48
CA SER A 93 -4.34 5.72 -7.16
C SER A 93 -3.16 4.84 -7.55
N TRP A 94 -2.42 5.32 -8.54
CA TRP A 94 -1.32 4.59 -9.16
C TRP A 94 -0.15 4.35 -8.21
N ASP A 95 0.13 5.30 -7.30
CA ASP A 95 1.29 5.21 -6.41
C ASP A 95 1.14 4.08 -5.38
N LEU A 96 -0.05 3.90 -4.80
CA LEU A 96 -0.30 2.81 -3.88
C LEU A 96 -0.21 1.47 -4.60
N CYS A 97 -0.78 1.37 -5.78
CA CYS A 97 -0.69 0.17 -6.60
C CYS A 97 0.77 -0.20 -6.87
N ASP A 98 1.58 0.76 -7.29
CA ASP A 98 3.00 0.54 -7.58
C ASP A 98 3.78 0.18 -6.32
N GLN A 99 3.52 0.83 -5.19
CA GLN A 99 4.18 0.51 -3.92
C GLN A 99 3.88 -0.93 -3.49
N CYS A 100 2.62 -1.36 -3.56
CA CYS A 100 2.26 -2.73 -3.22
C CYS A 100 2.95 -3.74 -4.13
N CYS A 101 2.97 -3.50 -5.43
CA CYS A 101 3.61 -4.40 -6.38
C CYS A 101 5.12 -4.46 -6.21
N ASN A 102 5.76 -3.30 -6.09
CA ASN A 102 7.22 -3.20 -6.07
C ASN A 102 7.83 -3.59 -4.71
N ASN A 103 7.11 -3.32 -3.61
CA ASN A 103 7.59 -3.66 -2.28
C ASN A 103 7.23 -5.08 -1.87
N PHE A 104 6.12 -5.62 -2.34
CA PHE A 104 5.52 -6.78 -1.69
C PHE A 104 4.95 -7.83 -2.65
N PHE A 105 4.01 -7.48 -3.52
CA PHE A 105 3.26 -8.48 -4.31
C PHE A 105 4.15 -9.38 -5.14
N TYR A 106 5.24 -8.87 -5.71
CA TYR A 106 6.13 -9.68 -6.52
C TYR A 106 6.80 -10.82 -5.75
N ARG A 107 6.85 -10.72 -4.40
CA ARG A 107 7.45 -11.74 -3.53
C ARG A 107 6.47 -12.81 -3.08
N LEU A 108 5.19 -12.65 -3.37
CA LEU A 108 4.17 -13.62 -2.96
C LEU A 108 4.33 -14.91 -3.77
N PRO A 109 4.18 -16.09 -3.13
CA PRO A 109 4.36 -17.36 -3.84
C PRO A 109 3.35 -17.57 -4.97
N PHE A 110 2.20 -16.90 -4.92
CA PHE A 110 1.16 -16.97 -5.96
C PHE A 110 1.17 -15.77 -6.92
N ALA A 111 2.16 -14.87 -6.85
CA ALA A 111 2.21 -13.67 -7.68
C ALA A 111 2.17 -13.98 -9.18
N TYR A 112 2.89 -15.02 -9.58
CA TYR A 112 2.99 -15.41 -10.98
C TYR A 112 1.62 -15.69 -11.61
N LYS A 113 0.75 -16.36 -10.88
CA LYS A 113 -0.62 -16.64 -11.31
C LYS A 113 -1.41 -15.36 -11.59
N TYR A 114 -1.22 -14.34 -10.75
CA TYR A 114 -1.97 -13.09 -10.84
C TYR A 114 -1.46 -12.10 -11.88
N ILE A 115 -0.23 -12.27 -12.36
CA ILE A 115 0.29 -11.43 -13.45
C ILE A 115 -0.66 -11.48 -14.65
N TYR A 116 -1.02 -12.67 -15.08
CA TYR A 116 -1.88 -12.84 -16.24
C TYR A 116 -3.34 -12.49 -15.94
N GLU A 117 -3.84 -12.90 -14.77
CA GLU A 117 -5.21 -12.62 -14.38
C GLU A 117 -5.51 -11.12 -14.34
N TYR A 118 -4.67 -10.35 -13.63
CA TYR A 118 -4.89 -8.92 -13.50
C TYR A 118 -4.59 -8.13 -14.78
N ALA A 119 -3.61 -8.56 -15.56
CA ALA A 119 -3.29 -7.87 -16.82
C ALA A 119 -4.45 -7.89 -17.82
N GLU A 120 -5.33 -8.89 -17.73
CA GLU A 120 -6.50 -9.02 -18.62
C GLU A 120 -7.76 -8.36 -18.05
N HIS A 121 -7.73 -7.85 -16.82
CA HIS A 121 -8.88 -7.19 -16.21
C HIS A 121 -9.19 -5.86 -16.89
N GLU A 122 -10.47 -5.46 -16.87
CA GLU A 122 -10.91 -4.17 -17.38
C GLU A 122 -10.60 -3.00 -16.45
N GLY A 123 -10.50 -3.27 -15.12
CA GLY A 123 -10.20 -2.24 -14.13
C GLY A 123 -8.79 -1.68 -14.31
N GLU A 124 -8.66 -0.35 -14.23
CA GLU A 124 -7.38 0.33 -14.40
C GLU A 124 -6.30 -0.20 -13.45
N PHE A 125 -6.61 -0.27 -12.16
CA PHE A 125 -5.61 -0.66 -11.15
C PHE A 125 -5.38 -2.17 -11.13
N ASP A 126 -6.38 -2.98 -11.49
CA ASP A 126 -6.21 -4.41 -11.65
C ASP A 126 -5.19 -4.70 -12.76
N ARG A 127 -5.35 -4.06 -13.91
CA ARG A 127 -4.42 -4.21 -15.05
C ARG A 127 -3.04 -3.70 -14.68
N ARG A 128 -2.96 -2.54 -14.01
CA ARG A 128 -1.69 -1.98 -13.57
C ARG A 128 -0.98 -2.92 -12.60
N THR A 129 -1.73 -3.59 -11.71
CA THR A 129 -1.19 -4.58 -10.78
C THR A 129 -0.49 -5.71 -11.54
N GLY A 130 -1.16 -6.30 -12.53
CA GLY A 130 -0.57 -7.37 -13.34
C GLY A 130 0.72 -6.96 -14.01
N PHE A 131 0.73 -5.81 -14.67
CA PHE A 131 1.93 -5.31 -15.36
C PHE A 131 3.03 -4.89 -14.39
N SER A 132 2.70 -4.28 -13.26
CA SER A 132 3.69 -3.83 -12.27
C SER A 132 4.38 -4.98 -11.56
N ILE A 133 3.67 -6.08 -11.29
CA ILE A 133 4.28 -7.29 -10.72
C ILE A 133 5.31 -7.87 -11.68
N LEU A 134 5.00 -7.86 -12.97
CA LEU A 134 5.88 -8.38 -14.02
C LEU A 134 7.18 -7.57 -14.12
N ALA A 135 7.09 -6.29 -13.92
CA ALA A 135 8.26 -5.42 -13.96
C ALA A 135 9.15 -5.64 -12.74
#